data_d47a98b898a36ed452293e5dd2e2c655
#
_entry.id   d47a98b898a36ed452293e5dd2e2c655
#
_cell.length_a   1.000
_cell.length_b   1.000
_cell.length_c   1.000
_cell.angle_alpha   90.00
_cell.angle_beta   90.00
_cell.angle_gamma   90.00
#
_symmetry.space_group_name_H-M   'P 1'
#
loop_
_entity.id
_entity.type
_entity.pdbx_description
1 polymer ?
#
loop_
_entity_poly.entity_id
_entity_poly.type
_entity_poly.pdbx_seq_one_letter_code
_entity_poly.pdbx_strand_id
1 'polypeptide(L)'
;LTMYTLAIDRADEQVAHLYNPLHPAILRLIQFSAQAALRARIPISVCGEMAGDPRYTALLLGLGVRELSMSSASLPRVKQRVRALDLMASTRRAEMIMDQADSSRIEMLLDDFNELA
;
A
#
# COMPACT_ATOMS: atom_id res chain seq x y z
N LEU A 1 9.71 4.37 5.58
CA LEU A 1 9.72 4.79 4.18
C LEU A 1 9.02 6.14 3.97
N THR A 2 7.78 6.27 4.45
CA THR A 2 7.00 7.51 4.27
C THR A 2 7.67 8.70 4.91
N MET A 3 8.15 8.57 6.14
CA MET A 3 8.84 9.66 6.85
C MET A 3 10.08 10.14 6.10
N TYR A 4 10.89 9.24 5.62
CA TYR A 4 12.09 9.59 4.85
C TYR A 4 11.76 10.21 3.50
N THR A 5 10.83 9.63 2.78
CA THR A 5 10.49 10.08 1.42
C THR A 5 9.87 11.47 1.43
N LEU A 6 8.98 11.74 2.38
CA LEU A 6 8.31 13.04 2.49
C LEU A 6 9.06 14.02 3.40
N ALA A 7 10.14 13.56 4.05
CA ALA A 7 10.91 14.35 5.03
C ALA A 7 10.02 14.89 6.17
N ILE A 8 9.08 14.06 6.65
CA ILE A 8 8.09 14.43 7.65
C ILE A 8 8.23 13.53 8.85
N ASP A 9 8.39 14.12 10.04
CA ASP A 9 8.27 13.41 11.31
C ASP A 9 6.81 13.42 11.75
N ARG A 10 6.16 12.26 11.74
CA ARG A 10 4.76 12.14 12.15
C ARG A 10 4.53 12.42 13.64
N ALA A 11 5.59 12.43 14.45
CA ALA A 11 5.52 12.81 15.85
C ALA A 11 5.51 14.33 16.06
N ASP A 12 5.86 15.12 15.03
CA ASP A 12 5.82 16.59 15.07
C ASP A 12 4.43 17.07 14.64
N GLU A 13 3.69 17.66 15.58
CA GLU A 13 2.32 18.11 15.36
C GLU A 13 2.17 19.13 14.23
N GLN A 14 3.22 19.93 13.95
CA GLN A 14 3.18 20.95 12.90
C GLN A 14 3.14 20.36 11.50
N VAL A 15 3.73 19.21 11.28
CA VAL A 15 3.86 18.57 9.97
C VAL A 15 3.19 17.20 9.87
N ALA A 16 2.67 16.67 10.97
CA ALA A 16 2.05 15.34 11.00
C ALA A 16 0.88 15.20 10.01
N HIS A 17 0.15 16.29 9.75
CA HIS A 17 -0.95 16.31 8.79
C HIS A 17 -0.50 16.09 7.35
N LEU A 18 0.78 16.29 7.04
CA LEU A 18 1.36 16.04 5.72
C LEU A 18 1.81 14.59 5.55
N TYR A 19 1.81 13.81 6.64
CA TYR A 19 2.14 12.39 6.58
C TYR A 19 1.02 11.64 5.87
N ASN A 20 1.31 11.15 4.66
CA ASN A 20 0.33 10.44 3.85
C ASN A 20 0.98 9.23 3.18
N PRO A 21 0.70 8.01 3.64
CA PRO A 21 1.26 6.79 3.04
C PRO A 21 0.75 6.53 1.62
N LEU A 22 -0.34 7.17 1.20
CA LEU A 22 -0.87 7.09 -0.18
C LEU A 22 -0.29 8.15 -1.11
N HIS A 23 0.69 8.91 -0.65
CA HIS A 23 1.37 9.87 -1.53
C HIS A 23 1.97 9.14 -2.75
N PRO A 24 1.80 9.66 -3.97
CA PRO A 24 2.30 8.98 -5.18
C PRO A 24 3.77 8.58 -5.12
N ALA A 25 4.62 9.41 -4.49
CA ALA A 25 6.05 9.11 -4.33
C ALA A 25 6.28 7.83 -3.52
N ILE A 26 5.48 7.61 -2.46
CA ILE A 26 5.57 6.43 -1.62
C ILE A 26 5.15 5.17 -2.41
N LEU A 27 4.02 5.25 -3.09
CA LEU A 27 3.49 4.13 -3.87
C LEU A 27 4.44 3.74 -5.00
N ARG A 28 5.07 4.71 -5.65
CA ARG A 28 6.08 4.47 -6.69
C ARG A 28 7.31 3.77 -6.15
N LEU A 29 7.77 4.13 -4.95
CA LEU A 29 8.90 3.46 -4.32
C LEU A 29 8.56 2.02 -3.93
N ILE A 30 7.36 1.77 -3.41
CA ILE A 30 6.91 0.42 -3.10
C ILE A 30 6.87 -0.42 -4.38
N GLN A 31 6.26 0.09 -5.44
CA GLN A 31 6.18 -0.59 -6.72
C GLN A 31 7.57 -0.87 -7.31
N PHE A 32 8.44 0.13 -7.32
CA PHE A 32 9.81 -0.01 -7.80
C PHE A 32 10.56 -1.10 -7.03
N SER A 33 10.46 -1.09 -5.71
CA SER A 33 11.12 -2.08 -4.86
C SER A 33 10.57 -3.49 -5.09
N ALA A 34 9.24 -3.62 -5.22
CA ALA A 34 8.60 -4.91 -5.48
C ALA A 34 9.03 -5.48 -6.84
N GLN A 35 9.09 -4.66 -7.87
CA GLN A 35 9.54 -5.08 -9.20
C GLN A 35 11.02 -5.45 -9.20
N ALA A 36 11.86 -4.71 -8.49
CA ALA A 36 13.28 -5.02 -8.37
C ALA A 36 13.49 -6.36 -7.64
N ALA A 37 12.75 -6.61 -6.58
CA ALA A 37 12.82 -7.88 -5.84
C ALA A 37 12.39 -9.06 -6.73
N LEU A 38 11.33 -8.87 -7.53
CA LEU A 38 10.86 -9.89 -8.47
C LEU A 38 11.94 -10.23 -9.51
N ARG A 39 12.58 -9.21 -10.09
CA ARG A 39 13.68 -9.42 -11.06
C ARG A 39 14.86 -10.12 -10.44
N ALA A 40 15.18 -9.80 -9.20
CA ALA A 40 16.29 -10.42 -8.47
C ALA A 40 15.93 -11.78 -7.85
N ARG A 41 14.67 -12.19 -7.93
CA ARG A 41 14.12 -13.43 -7.34
C ARG A 41 14.38 -13.51 -5.83
N ILE A 42 14.20 -12.39 -5.14
CA ILE A 42 14.26 -12.32 -3.68
C ILE A 42 12.91 -11.90 -3.12
N PRO A 43 12.56 -12.34 -1.89
CA PRO A 43 11.32 -11.92 -1.27
C PRO A 43 11.35 -10.44 -0.88
N ILE A 44 10.18 -9.82 -0.81
CA ILE A 44 10.00 -8.48 -0.28
C ILE A 44 8.82 -8.49 0.67
N SER A 45 8.97 -7.81 1.80
CA SER A 45 7.94 -7.69 2.81
C SER A 45 7.67 -6.23 3.14
N VAL A 46 6.41 -5.90 3.37
CA VAL A 46 6.00 -4.60 3.91
C VAL A 46 5.58 -4.80 5.36
N CYS A 47 6.07 -3.95 6.25
CA CYS A 47 5.72 -3.96 7.66
C CYS A 47 5.10 -2.62 8.08
N GLY A 48 4.58 -2.57 9.30
CA GLY A 48 4.01 -1.36 9.89
C GLY A 48 2.52 -1.24 9.72
N GLU A 49 2.01 -0.02 9.93
CA GLU A 49 0.57 0.24 9.96
C GLU A 49 -0.13 -0.05 8.64
N MET A 50 0.52 0.28 7.52
CA MET A 50 -0.05 0.06 6.20
C MET A 50 -0.26 -1.43 5.90
N ALA A 51 0.69 -2.27 6.29
CA ALA A 51 0.58 -3.72 6.11
C ALA A 51 -0.54 -4.34 6.95
N GLY A 52 -0.79 -3.79 8.14
CA GLY A 52 -1.80 -4.28 9.08
C GLY A 52 -3.20 -3.72 8.87
N ASP A 53 -3.38 -2.83 7.93
CA ASP A 53 -4.68 -2.21 7.62
C ASP A 53 -5.28 -2.86 6.37
N PRO A 54 -6.42 -3.58 6.50
CA PRO A 54 -7.03 -4.25 5.36
C PRO A 54 -7.46 -3.31 4.23
N ARG A 55 -7.57 -2.02 4.49
CA ARG A 55 -7.85 -1.00 3.48
C ARG A 55 -6.77 -0.96 2.39
N TYR A 56 -5.52 -1.24 2.76
CA TYR A 56 -4.38 -1.19 1.84
C TYR A 56 -3.98 -2.54 1.26
N THR A 57 -4.55 -3.62 1.74
CA THR A 57 -4.14 -4.99 1.35
C THR A 57 -4.18 -5.19 -0.17
N ALA A 58 -5.30 -4.85 -0.79
CA ALA A 58 -5.48 -5.03 -2.23
C ALA A 58 -4.48 -4.22 -3.04
N LEU A 59 -4.24 -2.98 -2.64
CA LEU A 59 -3.26 -2.10 -3.29
C LEU A 59 -1.84 -2.66 -3.19
N LEU A 60 -1.42 -3.07 -2.01
CA LEU A 60 -0.08 -3.62 -1.80
C LEU A 60 0.14 -4.89 -2.63
N LEU A 61 -0.83 -5.79 -2.65
CA LEU A 61 -0.76 -6.99 -3.48
C LEU A 61 -0.73 -6.63 -4.97
N GLY A 62 -1.53 -5.66 -5.39
CA GLY A 62 -1.56 -5.17 -6.76
C GLY A 62 -0.25 -4.53 -7.21
N LEU A 63 0.50 -3.93 -6.29
CA LEU A 63 1.82 -3.36 -6.55
C LEU A 63 2.94 -4.41 -6.63
N GLY A 64 2.65 -5.64 -6.27
CA GLY A 64 3.62 -6.74 -6.36
C GLY A 64 4.16 -7.24 -5.02
N VAL A 65 3.69 -6.71 -3.90
CA VAL A 65 4.09 -7.19 -2.57
C VAL A 65 3.39 -8.52 -2.29
N ARG A 66 4.11 -9.48 -1.70
CA ARG A 66 3.57 -10.81 -1.40
C ARG A 66 3.69 -11.20 0.07
N GLU A 67 4.40 -10.43 0.85
CA GLU A 67 4.56 -10.66 2.29
C GLU A 67 4.21 -9.41 3.07
N LEU A 68 3.31 -9.55 4.04
CA LEU A 68 2.86 -8.47 4.90
C LEU A 68 3.13 -8.85 6.36
N SER A 69 3.87 -8.01 7.06
CA SER A 69 4.17 -8.20 8.48
C SER A 69 3.36 -7.22 9.30
N MET A 70 2.69 -7.70 10.34
CA MET A 70 1.80 -6.89 11.16
C MET A 70 1.68 -7.44 12.57
N SER A 71 1.02 -6.69 13.45
CA SER A 71 0.66 -7.20 14.78
C SER A 71 -0.32 -8.36 14.67
N SER A 72 -0.30 -9.28 15.63
CA SER A 72 -1.19 -10.44 15.64
C SER A 72 -2.68 -10.04 15.68
N ALA A 73 -3.00 -8.90 16.27
CA ALA A 73 -4.39 -8.40 16.33
C ALA A 73 -4.94 -8.02 14.95
N SER A 74 -4.09 -7.60 14.03
CA SER A 74 -4.49 -7.22 12.67
C SER A 74 -4.60 -8.42 11.73
N LEU A 75 -3.91 -9.50 12.03
CA LEU A 75 -3.76 -10.65 11.13
C LEU A 75 -5.08 -11.25 10.65
N PRO A 76 -6.10 -11.52 11.50
CA PRO A 76 -7.34 -12.13 11.01
C PRO A 76 -8.07 -11.29 9.96
N ARG A 77 -8.12 -9.97 10.13
CA ARG A 77 -8.79 -9.07 9.20
C ARG A 77 -8.07 -8.98 7.87
N VAL A 78 -6.75 -8.88 7.90
CA VAL A 78 -5.95 -8.85 6.67
C VAL A 78 -6.04 -10.19 5.95
N LYS A 79 -5.98 -11.30 6.66
CA LYS A 79 -6.13 -12.64 6.08
C LYS A 79 -7.49 -12.83 5.42
N GLN A 80 -8.56 -12.37 6.06
CA GLN A 80 -9.90 -12.39 5.48
C GLN A 80 -9.95 -11.61 4.17
N ARG A 81 -9.33 -10.42 4.15
CA ARG A 81 -9.26 -9.58 2.95
C ARG A 81 -8.48 -10.27 1.84
N VAL A 82 -7.33 -10.85 2.13
CA VAL A 82 -6.52 -11.57 1.15
C VAL A 82 -7.33 -12.70 0.50
N ARG A 83 -8.09 -13.46 1.29
CA ARG A 83 -8.89 -14.57 0.78
C ARG A 83 -10.03 -14.12 -0.14
N ALA A 84 -10.51 -12.90 0.02
CA ALA A 84 -11.61 -12.35 -0.78
C ALA A 84 -11.13 -11.67 -2.07
N LEU A 85 -9.81 -11.48 -2.25
CA LEU A 85 -9.27 -10.72 -3.37
C LEU A 85 -8.99 -11.58 -4.60
N ASP A 86 -9.23 -10.98 -5.77
CA ASP A 86 -8.69 -11.45 -7.03
C ASP A 86 -7.41 -10.69 -7.34
N LEU A 87 -6.31 -11.41 -7.47
CA LEU A 87 -4.99 -10.79 -7.64
C LEU A 87 -4.86 -10.04 -8.98
N MET A 88 -5.42 -10.59 -10.05
CA MET A 88 -5.35 -9.93 -11.36
C MET A 88 -6.17 -8.64 -11.39
N ALA A 89 -7.36 -8.67 -10.80
CA ALA A 89 -8.18 -7.47 -10.66
C ALA A 89 -7.48 -6.42 -9.79
N SER A 90 -6.84 -6.85 -8.70
CA SER A 90 -6.07 -5.96 -7.84
C SER A 90 -4.91 -5.31 -8.58
N THR A 91 -4.20 -6.05 -9.40
CA THR A 91 -3.10 -5.54 -10.22
C THR A 91 -3.57 -4.47 -11.20
N ARG A 92 -4.66 -4.72 -11.93
CA ARG A 92 -5.21 -3.75 -12.87
C ARG A 92 -5.65 -2.45 -12.17
N ARG A 93 -6.27 -2.57 -11.01
CA ARG A 93 -6.71 -1.39 -10.24
C ARG A 93 -5.55 -0.62 -9.64
N ALA A 94 -4.52 -1.33 -9.18
CA ALA A 94 -3.29 -0.68 -8.71
C ALA A 94 -2.62 0.13 -9.83
N GLU A 95 -2.62 -0.37 -11.05
CA GLU A 95 -2.11 0.37 -12.21
C GLU A 95 -2.88 1.67 -12.43
N MET A 96 -4.20 1.65 -12.32
CA MET A 96 -5.03 2.86 -12.41
C MET A 96 -4.68 3.87 -11.31
N ILE A 97 -4.45 3.40 -10.09
CA ILE A 97 -4.05 4.25 -8.96
C ILE A 97 -2.66 4.86 -9.22
N MET A 98 -1.74 4.08 -9.76
CA MET A 98 -0.38 4.54 -10.05
C MET A 98 -0.32 5.60 -11.15
N ASP A 99 -1.33 5.71 -11.99
CA ASP A 99 -1.42 6.76 -13.00
C ASP A 99 -1.83 8.12 -12.42
N GLN A 100 -2.23 8.17 -11.16
CA GLN A 100 -2.67 9.40 -10.53
C GLN A 100 -1.50 10.15 -9.88
N ALA A 101 -1.54 11.47 -9.94
CA ALA A 101 -0.57 12.35 -9.26
C ALA A 101 -1.18 13.04 -8.04
N ASP A 102 -2.48 12.94 -7.83
CA ASP A 102 -3.22 13.59 -6.75
C ASP A 102 -3.61 12.57 -5.69
N SER A 103 -3.18 12.79 -4.45
CA SER A 103 -3.47 11.91 -3.32
C SER A 103 -4.96 11.77 -3.04
N SER A 104 -5.75 12.83 -3.22
CA SER A 104 -7.21 12.77 -3.03
C SER A 104 -7.87 11.83 -4.03
N ARG A 105 -7.38 11.85 -5.27
CA ARG A 105 -7.87 10.95 -6.32
C ARG A 105 -7.51 9.50 -6.01
N ILE A 106 -6.32 9.28 -5.48
CA ILE A 106 -5.86 7.96 -5.07
C ILE A 106 -6.74 7.40 -3.95
N GLU A 107 -7.08 8.22 -2.96
CA GLU A 107 -7.98 7.81 -1.88
C GLU A 107 -9.36 7.41 -2.40
N MET A 108 -9.93 8.19 -3.31
CA MET A 108 -11.21 7.85 -3.93
C MET A 108 -11.17 6.51 -4.66
N LEU A 109 -10.15 6.30 -5.49
CA LEU A 109 -9.99 5.04 -6.22
C LEU A 109 -9.76 3.86 -5.29
N LEU A 110 -9.05 4.06 -4.19
CA LEU A 110 -8.83 3.03 -3.19
C LEU A 110 -10.14 2.64 -2.49
N ASP A 111 -10.96 3.63 -2.12
CA ASP A 111 -12.25 3.37 -1.50
C ASP A 111 -13.19 2.62 -2.45
N ASP A 112 -13.28 3.05 -3.71
CA ASP A 112 -14.04 2.34 -4.75
C ASP A 112 -13.56 0.90 -4.92
N PHE A 113 -12.25 0.71 -4.91
CA PHE A 113 -11.63 -0.60 -5.00
C PHE A 113 -12.08 -1.52 -3.85
N ASN A 114 -12.11 -1.00 -2.64
CA ASN A 114 -12.47 -1.78 -1.46
C ASN A 114 -13.99 -2.08 -1.40
N GLU A 115 -14.84 -1.23 -1.96
CA GLU A 115 -16.27 -1.46 -2.04
C GLU A 115 -16.63 -2.59 -3.02
N LEU A 116 -15.87 -2.73 -4.09
CA LEU A 116 -16.13 -3.71 -5.15
C LEU A 116 -15.58 -5.10 -4.86
N ALA A 117 -14.80 -5.21 -3.83
CA ALA A 117 -14.22 -6.50 -3.42
C ALA A 117 -14.94 -7.06 -2.18
#